data_f888369362c1ad0058ca8c72e76bd606
#
_entry.id   f888369362c1ad0058ca8c72e76bd606
#
_cell.length_a   1.000
_cell.length_b   1.000
_cell.length_c   1.000
_cell.angle_alpha   90.00
_cell.angle_beta   90.00
_cell.angle_gamma   90.00
#
_symmetry.space_group_name_H-M   'P 1'
#
loop_
_entity.id
_entity.type
_entity.pdbx_description
1 polymer ?
#
loop_
_entity_poly.entity_id
_entity_poly.type
_entity_poly.pdbx_seq_one_letter_code
_entity_poly.pdbx_strand_id
1 'polypeptide(L)'
;SGYVIPFGFLNQNQIQTRAAAFVQGHPTVVRSIYLGGICDFGATYIDARKFPSLEDQYPDLMEQVIVVWQIPEIIPYSVLAFSTKIPQSMRDIFTNIVPALMQTTDGKAAFKAAYDIEELLPVNDATFAEFHEYVDESRLELSALVR
;
A
#
# COMPACT_ATOMS: atom_id res chain seq x y z
N SER A 1 3.80 -2.36 -0.87
CA SER A 1 4.01 -0.91 -0.69
C SER A 1 5.19 -0.62 0.26
N GLY A 2 5.25 -1.20 1.42
CA GLY A 2 6.27 -0.89 2.45
C GLY A 2 7.73 -1.19 2.09
N TYR A 3 8.02 -1.87 0.99
CA TYR A 3 9.38 -2.14 0.52
C TYR A 3 9.62 -1.64 -0.91
N VAL A 4 8.84 -2.10 -1.88
CA VAL A 4 9.06 -1.79 -3.31
C VAL A 4 9.15 -0.29 -3.57
N ILE A 5 8.20 0.46 -3.06
CA ILE A 5 8.14 1.91 -3.29
C ILE A 5 9.29 2.66 -2.60
N PRO A 6 9.50 2.54 -1.29
CA PRO A 6 10.58 3.27 -0.63
C PRO A 6 11.96 2.85 -1.16
N PHE A 7 12.15 1.58 -1.48
CA PHE A 7 13.41 1.11 -2.04
C PHE A 7 13.66 1.66 -3.45
N GLY A 8 12.60 1.75 -4.27
CA GLY A 8 12.65 2.41 -5.57
C GLY A 8 13.07 3.87 -5.45
N PHE A 9 12.45 4.61 -4.51
CA PHE A 9 12.82 6.00 -4.23
C PHE A 9 14.29 6.15 -3.81
N LEU A 10 14.77 5.29 -2.93
CA LEU A 10 16.16 5.30 -2.50
C LEU A 10 17.12 5.05 -3.67
N ASN A 11 16.79 4.07 -4.54
CA ASN A 11 17.59 3.75 -5.73
C ASN A 11 17.63 4.91 -6.73
N GLN A 12 16.48 5.50 -7.06
CA GLN A 12 16.41 6.64 -7.98
C GLN A 12 17.24 7.83 -7.48
N ASN A 13 17.26 8.05 -6.17
CA ASN A 13 18.00 9.15 -5.55
C ASN A 13 19.42 8.75 -5.11
N GLN A 14 19.89 7.55 -5.46
CA GLN A 14 21.24 7.05 -5.13
C GLN A 14 21.53 7.05 -3.61
N ILE A 15 20.49 6.87 -2.80
CA ILE A 15 20.60 6.81 -1.33
C ILE A 15 20.94 5.38 -0.93
N GLN A 16 22.12 5.18 -0.39
CA GLN A 16 22.57 3.87 0.09
C GLN A 16 22.09 3.60 1.51
N THR A 17 21.59 2.40 1.73
CA THR A 17 21.23 1.88 3.06
C THR A 17 22.14 0.73 3.43
N ARG A 18 22.36 0.50 4.73
CA ARG A 18 23.18 -0.62 5.21
C ARG A 18 22.47 -1.95 5.00
N ALA A 19 21.24 -2.05 5.45
CA ALA A 19 20.40 -3.23 5.34
C ALA A 19 18.92 -2.86 5.43
N ALA A 20 18.03 -3.70 4.92
CA ALA A 20 16.60 -3.62 5.14
C ALA A 20 16.16 -4.66 6.17
N ALA A 21 15.43 -4.22 7.20
CA ALA A 21 14.78 -5.10 8.16
C ALA A 21 13.29 -5.24 7.78
N PHE A 22 12.85 -6.47 7.60
CA PHE A 22 11.45 -6.79 7.35
C PHE A 22 10.77 -7.12 8.67
N VAL A 23 9.92 -6.22 9.12
CA VAL A 23 9.15 -6.37 10.35
C VAL A 23 7.67 -6.58 10.03
N GLN A 24 6.97 -7.31 10.89
CA GLN A 24 5.55 -7.58 10.67
C GLN A 24 4.70 -6.38 11.09
N GLY A 25 3.98 -5.80 10.11
CA GLY A 25 3.01 -4.75 10.32
C GLY A 25 3.59 -3.34 10.46
N HIS A 26 2.81 -2.37 10.02
CA HIS A 26 3.19 -0.95 10.00
C HIS A 26 3.40 -0.34 11.39
N PRO A 27 2.61 -0.68 12.44
CA PRO A 27 2.89 -0.23 13.79
C PRO A 27 4.26 -0.67 14.30
N THR A 28 4.72 -1.88 13.92
CA THR A 28 6.04 -2.38 14.32
C THR A 28 7.17 -1.59 13.65
N VAL A 29 6.97 -1.13 12.39
CA VAL A 29 7.93 -0.23 11.74
C VAL A 29 8.10 1.04 12.55
N VAL A 30 7.01 1.71 12.88
CA VAL A 30 7.03 2.97 13.66
C VAL A 30 7.69 2.76 15.02
N ARG A 31 7.32 1.69 15.73
CA ARG A 31 7.91 1.37 17.02
C ARG A 31 9.42 1.11 16.94
N SER A 32 9.89 0.45 15.87
CA SER A 32 11.31 0.17 15.68
C SER A 32 12.14 1.44 15.46
N ILE A 33 11.56 2.45 14.85
CA ILE A 33 12.17 3.77 14.69
C ILE A 33 12.16 4.52 16.03
N TYR A 34 11.01 4.56 16.71
CA TYR A 34 10.84 5.26 17.98
C TYR A 34 11.81 4.77 19.06
N LEU A 35 11.95 3.44 19.21
CA LEU A 35 12.86 2.86 20.19
C LEU A 35 14.33 3.04 19.82
N GLY A 36 14.63 3.29 18.56
CA GLY A 36 16.00 3.43 18.06
C GLY A 36 16.79 2.15 18.04
N GLY A 37 18.01 2.22 17.51
CA GLY A 37 18.98 1.14 17.54
C GLY A 37 18.78 0.00 16.51
N ILE A 38 17.61 -0.12 15.91
CA ILE A 38 17.30 -1.10 14.86
C ILE A 38 17.24 -0.42 13.50
N CYS A 39 16.41 0.63 13.37
CA CYS A 39 16.18 1.35 12.14
C CYS A 39 16.29 2.86 12.36
N ASP A 40 16.99 3.56 11.47
CA ASP A 40 17.06 5.02 11.45
C ASP A 40 15.81 5.63 10.77
N PHE A 41 15.21 4.90 9.83
CA PHE A 41 13.97 5.25 9.15
C PHE A 41 13.21 3.98 8.70
N GLY A 42 11.96 4.14 8.30
CA GLY A 42 11.14 3.05 7.78
C GLY A 42 9.98 3.57 6.94
N ALA A 43 9.27 2.66 6.30
CA ALA A 43 8.17 3.01 5.41
C ALA A 43 6.88 2.28 5.79
N THR A 44 5.77 3.01 5.69
CA THR A 44 4.42 2.51 5.95
C THR A 44 3.48 2.95 4.82
N TYR A 45 2.32 2.32 4.68
CA TYR A 45 1.36 2.66 3.63
C TYR A 45 0.48 3.87 3.98
N ILE A 46 0.39 4.20 5.27
CA ILE A 46 -0.32 5.38 5.79
C ILE A 46 0.51 5.97 6.93
N ASP A 47 0.03 7.04 7.54
CA ASP A 47 0.61 7.55 8.78
C ASP A 47 0.35 6.59 9.95
N ALA A 48 1.18 5.56 10.03
CA ALA A 48 1.04 4.49 11.01
C ALA A 48 1.36 4.92 12.45
N ARG A 49 1.80 6.17 12.69
CA ARG A 49 1.96 6.75 14.02
C ARG A 49 0.60 6.90 14.73
N LYS A 50 -0.50 7.04 13.94
CA LYS A 50 -1.88 7.21 14.39
C LYS A 50 -2.60 5.92 14.74
N PHE A 51 -1.89 4.79 14.83
CA PHE A 51 -2.52 3.58 15.33
C PHE A 51 -2.77 3.68 16.84
N PRO A 52 -4.00 3.43 17.31
CA PRO A 52 -4.35 3.57 18.75
C PRO A 52 -3.40 2.83 19.68
N SER A 53 -2.94 1.65 19.29
CA SER A 53 -1.99 0.86 20.07
C SER A 53 -0.61 1.52 20.25
N LEU A 54 -0.24 2.47 19.41
CA LEU A 54 1.00 3.23 19.53
C LEU A 54 0.78 4.52 20.31
N GLU A 55 -0.32 5.23 20.06
CA GLU A 55 -0.67 6.47 20.75
C GLU A 55 -0.79 6.23 22.27
N ASP A 56 -1.42 5.12 22.67
CA ASP A 56 -1.55 4.75 24.07
C ASP A 56 -0.22 4.40 24.74
N GLN A 57 0.70 3.78 24.00
CA GLN A 57 1.99 3.34 24.55
C GLN A 57 3.08 4.40 24.52
N TYR A 58 3.02 5.32 23.56
CA TYR A 58 4.07 6.31 23.29
C TYR A 58 3.46 7.70 23.10
N PRO A 59 3.12 8.42 24.18
CA PRO A 59 2.44 9.72 24.10
C PRO A 59 3.18 10.80 23.33
N ASP A 60 4.51 10.73 23.29
CA ASP A 60 5.41 11.66 22.57
C ASP A 60 5.82 11.17 21.17
N LEU A 61 5.21 10.08 20.67
CA LEU A 61 5.55 9.46 19.38
C LEU A 61 5.54 10.45 18.22
N MET A 62 4.55 11.33 18.18
CA MET A 62 4.37 12.28 17.07
C MET A 62 5.48 13.36 17.05
N GLU A 63 6.14 13.59 18.17
CA GLU A 63 7.27 14.53 18.30
C GLU A 63 8.59 13.84 17.96
N GLN A 64 8.75 12.56 18.31
CA GLN A 64 9.97 11.80 18.14
C GLN A 64 10.11 11.18 16.75
N VAL A 65 9.01 10.79 16.12
CA VAL A 65 9.00 10.16 14.79
C VAL A 65 8.29 11.07 13.79
N ILE A 66 9.05 11.65 12.87
CA ILE A 66 8.53 12.58 11.86
C ILE A 66 8.36 11.88 10.50
N VAL A 67 7.38 12.33 9.72
CA VAL A 67 7.25 11.93 8.30
C VAL A 67 8.15 12.82 7.48
N VAL A 68 9.17 12.24 6.85
CA VAL A 68 10.17 12.98 6.05
C VAL A 68 9.83 12.99 4.56
N TRP A 69 9.01 12.05 4.11
CA TRP A 69 8.62 11.95 2.71
C TRP A 69 7.30 11.17 2.57
N GLN A 70 6.49 11.58 1.61
CA GLN A 70 5.26 10.90 1.21
C GLN A 70 5.27 10.77 -0.31
N ILE A 71 5.00 9.55 -0.80
CA ILE A 71 4.91 9.32 -2.24
C ILE A 71 3.69 10.05 -2.82
N PRO A 72 3.77 10.63 -4.02
CA PRO A 72 2.59 11.03 -4.79
C PRO A 72 1.63 9.85 -5.01
N GLU A 73 0.36 10.13 -5.26
CA GLU A 73 -0.67 9.10 -5.49
C GLU A 73 -0.50 8.44 -6.88
N ILE A 74 0.55 7.63 -7.03
CA ILE A 74 0.82 6.86 -8.25
C ILE A 74 0.36 5.40 -8.17
N ILE A 75 -0.06 4.96 -6.97
CA ILE A 75 -0.52 3.60 -6.75
C ILE A 75 -2.03 3.64 -6.66
N PRO A 76 -2.77 3.06 -7.63
CA PRO A 76 -4.20 2.86 -7.49
C PRO A 76 -4.48 2.01 -6.24
N TYR A 77 -5.58 2.31 -5.56
CA TYR A 77 -6.04 1.53 -4.40
C TYR A 77 -6.27 0.06 -4.75
N SER A 78 -6.67 -0.72 -3.75
CA SER A 78 -6.93 -2.15 -3.88
C SER A 78 -7.76 -2.48 -5.11
N VAL A 79 -7.33 -3.46 -5.88
CA VAL A 79 -8.02 -3.92 -7.09
C VAL A 79 -8.63 -5.29 -6.88
N LEU A 80 -9.78 -5.52 -7.52
CA LEU A 80 -10.34 -6.85 -7.69
C LEU A 80 -9.75 -7.46 -8.97
N ALA A 81 -8.88 -8.45 -8.80
CA ALA A 81 -8.24 -9.13 -9.91
C ALA A 81 -8.74 -10.60 -10.03
N PHE A 82 -8.86 -11.07 -11.24
CA PHE A 82 -9.27 -12.45 -11.53
C PHE A 82 -8.09 -13.25 -12.08
N SER A 83 -7.95 -14.48 -11.58
CA SER A 83 -7.05 -15.43 -12.21
C SER A 83 -7.50 -15.73 -13.66
N THR A 84 -6.54 -15.92 -14.56
CA THR A 84 -6.81 -16.36 -15.94
C THR A 84 -7.51 -17.72 -16.02
N LYS A 85 -7.49 -18.50 -14.94
CA LYS A 85 -8.20 -19.79 -14.82
C LYS A 85 -9.72 -19.65 -14.62
N ILE A 86 -10.20 -18.45 -14.23
CA ILE A 86 -11.63 -18.19 -14.06
C ILE A 86 -12.25 -18.01 -15.45
N PRO A 87 -13.33 -18.75 -15.79
CA PRO A 87 -14.01 -18.59 -17.07
C PRO A 87 -14.43 -17.14 -17.34
N GLN A 88 -14.34 -16.70 -18.59
CA GLN A 88 -14.70 -15.33 -18.99
C GLN A 88 -16.13 -14.97 -18.56
N SER A 89 -17.09 -15.91 -18.75
CA SER A 89 -18.48 -15.71 -18.34
C SER A 89 -18.66 -15.38 -16.86
N MET A 90 -17.84 -15.95 -15.98
CA MET A 90 -17.86 -15.60 -14.56
C MET A 90 -17.24 -14.23 -14.31
N ARG A 91 -16.15 -13.89 -15.00
CA ARG A 91 -15.54 -12.56 -14.91
C ARG A 91 -16.54 -11.49 -15.34
N ASP A 92 -17.25 -11.71 -16.46
CA ASP A 92 -18.26 -10.79 -16.98
C ASP A 92 -19.43 -10.59 -16.00
N ILE A 93 -19.85 -11.66 -15.30
CA ILE A 93 -20.87 -11.57 -14.24
C ILE A 93 -20.39 -10.62 -13.14
N PHE A 94 -19.19 -10.82 -12.62
CA PHE A 94 -18.64 -9.96 -11.55
C PHE A 94 -18.46 -8.53 -12.00
N THR A 95 -17.90 -8.29 -13.18
CA THR A 95 -17.66 -6.93 -13.70
C THR A 95 -18.96 -6.15 -13.97
N ASN A 96 -20.08 -6.84 -14.19
CA ASN A 96 -21.39 -6.20 -14.36
C ASN A 96 -22.14 -6.06 -13.03
N ILE A 97 -22.14 -7.11 -12.20
CA ILE A 97 -22.96 -7.14 -10.98
C ILE A 97 -22.36 -6.24 -9.88
N VAL A 98 -21.05 -6.26 -9.68
CA VAL A 98 -20.42 -5.52 -8.57
C VAL A 98 -20.61 -4.01 -8.72
N PRO A 99 -20.35 -3.38 -9.88
CA PRO A 99 -20.67 -1.96 -10.06
C PRO A 99 -22.15 -1.64 -9.88
N ALA A 100 -23.05 -2.51 -10.35
CA ALA A 100 -24.50 -2.33 -10.19
C ALA A 100 -24.90 -2.39 -8.70
N LEU A 101 -24.34 -3.34 -7.94
CA LEU A 101 -24.54 -3.45 -6.50
C LEU A 101 -24.07 -2.19 -5.77
N MET A 102 -22.93 -1.64 -6.16
CA MET A 102 -22.38 -0.40 -5.60
C MET A 102 -23.25 0.85 -5.90
N GLN A 103 -24.24 0.77 -6.80
CA GLN A 103 -25.23 1.85 -6.98
C GLN A 103 -26.39 1.77 -5.99
N THR A 104 -26.56 0.64 -5.28
CA THR A 104 -27.62 0.49 -4.27
C THR A 104 -27.16 0.97 -2.89
N THR A 105 -28.10 1.43 -2.07
CA THR A 105 -27.82 1.85 -0.68
C THR A 105 -27.21 0.72 0.14
N ASP A 106 -27.79 -0.47 0.04
CA ASP A 106 -27.36 -1.64 0.82
C ASP A 106 -25.98 -2.14 0.34
N GLY A 107 -25.72 -2.12 -0.96
CA GLY A 107 -24.43 -2.47 -1.53
C GLY A 107 -23.32 -1.54 -1.05
N LYS A 108 -23.53 -0.22 -1.13
CA LYS A 108 -22.57 0.76 -0.57
C LYS A 108 -22.30 0.54 0.90
N ALA A 109 -23.35 0.36 1.70
CA ALA A 109 -23.23 0.12 3.13
C ALA A 109 -22.43 -1.17 3.42
N ALA A 110 -22.68 -2.25 2.67
CA ALA A 110 -21.97 -3.51 2.84
C ALA A 110 -20.49 -3.40 2.48
N PHE A 111 -20.14 -2.77 1.35
CA PHE A 111 -18.74 -2.58 0.94
C PHE A 111 -17.99 -1.63 1.89
N LYS A 112 -18.65 -0.56 2.35
CA LYS A 112 -18.07 0.34 3.34
C LYS A 112 -17.80 -0.39 4.66
N ALA A 113 -18.75 -1.18 5.15
CA ALA A 113 -18.60 -1.91 6.41
C ALA A 113 -17.54 -3.03 6.35
N ALA A 114 -17.45 -3.75 5.22
CA ALA A 114 -16.56 -4.90 5.08
C ALA A 114 -15.13 -4.52 4.70
N TYR A 115 -14.95 -3.48 3.89
CA TYR A 115 -13.67 -3.18 3.24
C TYR A 115 -13.28 -1.71 3.27
N ASP A 116 -14.09 -0.85 3.86
CA ASP A 116 -13.94 0.61 3.84
C ASP A 116 -13.88 1.19 2.41
N ILE A 117 -14.60 0.55 1.47
CA ILE A 117 -14.67 0.94 0.06
C ILE A 117 -15.95 1.76 -0.17
N GLU A 118 -15.81 2.94 -0.77
CA GLU A 118 -16.92 3.84 -1.09
C GLU A 118 -17.31 3.78 -2.56
N GLU A 119 -16.37 3.45 -3.44
CA GLU A 119 -16.59 3.37 -4.88
C GLU A 119 -15.73 2.29 -5.52
N LEU A 120 -16.21 1.70 -6.62
CA LEU A 120 -15.47 0.78 -7.47
C LEU A 120 -15.52 1.28 -8.91
N LEU A 121 -14.35 1.47 -9.50
CA LEU A 121 -14.20 1.94 -10.86
C LEU A 121 -13.58 0.85 -11.74
N PRO A 122 -14.01 0.72 -13.01
CA PRO A 122 -13.32 -0.14 -13.95
C PRO A 122 -11.91 0.40 -14.19
N VAL A 123 -10.94 -0.51 -14.20
CA VAL A 123 -9.52 -0.20 -14.44
C VAL A 123 -8.99 -1.02 -15.60
N ASN A 124 -7.92 -0.53 -16.20
CA ASN A 124 -7.13 -1.21 -17.23
C ASN A 124 -5.65 -0.93 -17.03
N ASP A 125 -4.79 -1.45 -17.87
CA ASP A 125 -3.35 -1.31 -17.74
C ASP A 125 -2.89 0.16 -17.74
N ALA A 126 -3.58 1.05 -18.45
CA ALA A 126 -3.26 2.48 -18.45
C ALA A 126 -3.47 3.14 -17.07
N THR A 127 -4.36 2.61 -16.25
CA THR A 127 -4.56 3.07 -14.85
C THR A 127 -3.30 2.89 -13.99
N PHE A 128 -2.42 1.97 -14.38
CA PHE A 128 -1.19 1.65 -13.66
C PHE A 128 0.06 2.17 -14.35
N ALA A 129 -0.07 2.98 -15.41
CA ALA A 129 1.06 3.43 -16.22
C ALA A 129 2.12 4.15 -15.39
N GLU A 130 1.73 5.12 -14.56
CA GLU A 130 2.66 5.86 -13.70
C GLU A 130 3.36 4.95 -12.68
N PHE A 131 2.65 3.95 -12.16
CA PHE A 131 3.25 2.97 -11.26
C PHE A 131 4.23 2.05 -11.99
N HIS A 132 3.92 1.62 -13.22
CA HIS A 132 4.85 0.84 -14.04
C HIS A 132 6.11 1.64 -14.35
N GLU A 133 5.96 2.89 -14.79
CA GLU A 133 7.10 3.78 -15.05
C GLU A 133 7.98 3.93 -13.82
N TYR A 134 7.37 4.18 -12.65
CA TYR A 134 8.09 4.25 -11.38
C TYR A 134 8.88 2.97 -11.07
N VAL A 135 8.29 1.79 -11.26
CA VAL A 135 8.95 0.51 -11.01
C VAL A 135 10.12 0.30 -11.98
N ASP A 136 9.93 0.60 -13.26
CA ASP A 136 10.95 0.45 -14.29
C ASP A 136 12.15 1.40 -14.03
N GLU A 137 11.88 2.65 -13.71
CA GLU A 137 12.90 3.63 -13.33
C GLU A 137 13.66 3.26 -12.05
N SER A 138 12.97 2.61 -11.11
CA SER A 138 13.57 2.18 -9.85
C SER A 138 14.56 1.03 -9.99
N ARG A 139 14.62 0.37 -11.16
CA ARG A 139 15.47 -0.79 -11.46
C ARG A 139 15.32 -1.95 -10.46
N LEU A 140 14.11 -2.16 -9.97
CA LEU A 140 13.83 -3.23 -9.02
C LEU A 140 13.62 -4.56 -9.74
N GLU A 141 14.35 -5.58 -9.30
CA GLU A 141 14.15 -6.97 -9.71
C GLU A 141 12.94 -7.56 -8.96
N LEU A 142 11.71 -7.25 -9.39
CA LEU A 142 10.49 -7.72 -8.73
C LEU A 142 10.39 -9.24 -8.68
N SER A 143 10.94 -9.95 -9.66
CA SER A 143 10.99 -11.41 -9.69
C SER A 143 11.76 -12.02 -8.50
N ALA A 144 12.73 -11.30 -7.95
CA ALA A 144 13.48 -11.72 -6.78
C ALA A 144 12.68 -11.62 -5.47
N LEU A 145 11.57 -10.87 -5.47
CA LEU A 145 10.71 -10.66 -4.29
C LEU A 145 9.59 -11.70 -4.17
N VAL A 146 9.32 -12.46 -5.23
CA VAL A 146 8.30 -13.51 -5.27
C VAL A 146 8.98 -14.85 -5.00
N ARG A 147 8.97 -15.29 -3.76
CA ARG A 147 9.44 -16.62 -3.33
C ARG A 147 8.31 -17.38 -2.69
#